data_352f69ec81366c88ccd86abffa8e47c1
#
_entry.id   352f69ec81366c88ccd86abffa8e47c1
#
_cell.length_a   1.000
_cell.length_b   1.000
_cell.length_c   1.000
_cell.angle_alpha   90.00
_cell.angle_beta   90.00
_cell.angle_gamma   90.00
#
_symmetry.space_group_name_H-M   'P 1'
#
loop_
_entity.id
_entity.type
_entity.pdbx_description
1 polymer ?
#
loop_
_entity_poly.entity_id
_entity_poly.type
_entity_poly.pdbx_seq_one_letter_code
_entity_poly.pdbx_strand_id
1 'polypeptide(L)'
;MNKFLLSLIFISSFCFAQIPVGYYNSAQGLTGNSLKIALHNIIDNHTQVSYNGLWNAYKKTDKKSNGKVWDMYSDIPSGTPPYQYTFVTDQCGNYSVEGDCYNREHSWPKSWFNNLSIPESDLFHVYPTDGKVNGLRSNYPYGNVSIADTVTLNGSRFGNCSDLGYNLKAFEPID
;
A
#
# COMPACT_ATOMS: atom_id res chain seq x y z
N MET A 1 -17.18 14.32 -56.69
CA MET A 1 -17.04 13.37 -55.57
C MET A 1 -16.50 14.12 -54.34
N ASN A 2 -17.39 14.55 -53.45
CA ASN A 2 -16.99 15.27 -52.21
C ASN A 2 -16.62 14.24 -51.13
N LYS A 3 -15.36 14.24 -50.72
CA LYS A 3 -14.92 13.44 -49.59
C LYS A 3 -15.21 14.20 -48.28
N PHE A 4 -16.23 13.77 -47.55
CA PHE A 4 -16.46 14.25 -46.20
C PHE A 4 -15.39 13.64 -45.27
N LEU A 5 -14.52 14.47 -44.72
CA LEU A 5 -13.56 14.08 -43.66
C LEU A 5 -14.31 14.14 -42.34
N LEU A 6 -14.63 12.98 -41.78
CA LEU A 6 -15.23 12.86 -40.42
C LEU A 6 -14.11 13.02 -39.41
N SER A 7 -14.01 14.17 -38.75
CA SER A 7 -13.04 14.42 -37.67
C SER A 7 -13.60 13.84 -36.40
N LEU A 8 -13.01 12.74 -35.94
CA LEU A 8 -13.34 12.10 -34.66
C LEU A 8 -12.71 12.90 -33.52
N ILE A 9 -13.52 13.68 -32.79
CA ILE A 9 -13.07 14.41 -31.58
C ILE A 9 -13.04 13.41 -30.43
N PHE A 10 -11.86 12.98 -30.02
CA PHE A 10 -11.66 12.23 -28.77
C PHE A 10 -11.80 13.19 -27.58
N ILE A 11 -12.96 13.17 -26.92
CA ILE A 11 -13.13 13.82 -25.61
C ILE A 11 -12.56 12.85 -24.55
N SER A 12 -11.32 13.09 -24.14
CA SER A 12 -10.75 12.39 -22.97
C SER A 12 -11.43 12.94 -21.71
N SER A 13 -12.35 12.18 -21.14
CA SER A 13 -12.91 12.45 -19.80
C SER A 13 -11.83 12.18 -18.76
N PHE A 14 -11.16 13.22 -18.28
CA PHE A 14 -10.31 13.11 -17.08
C PHE A 14 -11.25 12.96 -15.88
N CYS A 15 -11.31 11.75 -15.33
CA CYS A 15 -12.00 11.48 -14.07
C CYS A 15 -11.05 11.92 -12.93
N PHE A 16 -11.17 13.17 -12.48
CA PHE A 16 -10.52 13.60 -11.25
C PHE A 16 -11.37 13.10 -10.07
N ALA A 17 -10.75 12.39 -9.12
CA ALA A 17 -11.39 12.12 -7.84
C ALA A 17 -11.61 13.47 -7.14
N GLN A 18 -12.84 13.98 -7.19
CA GLN A 18 -13.17 15.28 -6.62
C GLN A 18 -13.68 15.08 -5.20
N ILE A 19 -13.05 15.79 -4.26
CA ILE A 19 -13.51 15.85 -2.87
C ILE A 19 -14.95 16.42 -2.87
N PRO A 20 -15.93 15.77 -2.22
CA PRO A 20 -17.29 16.28 -2.14
C PRO A 20 -17.32 17.71 -1.60
N VAL A 21 -18.17 18.55 -2.21
CA VAL A 21 -18.35 19.94 -1.76
C VAL A 21 -18.72 19.96 -0.28
N GLY A 22 -18.00 20.74 0.51
CA GLY A 22 -18.25 20.86 1.96
C GLY A 22 -17.66 19.74 2.82
N TYR A 23 -16.97 18.75 2.26
CA TYR A 23 -16.42 17.61 3.01
C TYR A 23 -15.55 18.02 4.20
N TYR A 24 -14.76 19.08 4.07
CA TYR A 24 -13.90 19.60 5.14
C TYR A 24 -14.43 20.86 5.85
N ASN A 25 -15.72 21.22 5.67
CA ASN A 25 -16.26 22.46 6.26
C ASN A 25 -16.10 22.53 7.79
N SER A 26 -16.29 21.40 8.48
CA SER A 26 -16.13 21.33 9.94
C SER A 26 -14.69 21.46 10.43
N ALA A 27 -13.71 21.36 9.54
CA ALA A 27 -12.29 21.48 9.86
C ALA A 27 -11.71 22.86 9.48
N GLN A 28 -12.47 23.70 8.77
CA GLN A 28 -11.99 24.99 8.29
C GLN A 28 -11.65 25.93 9.44
N GLY A 29 -10.48 26.58 9.36
CA GLY A 29 -9.98 27.52 10.36
C GLY A 29 -9.53 26.90 11.70
N LEU A 30 -9.62 25.58 11.85
CA LEU A 30 -9.16 24.89 13.05
C LEU A 30 -7.66 24.57 12.95
N THR A 31 -7.01 24.48 14.14
CA THR A 31 -5.59 24.14 14.27
C THR A 31 -5.38 23.16 15.44
N GLY A 32 -4.20 22.52 15.49
CA GLY A 32 -3.81 21.66 16.60
C GLY A 32 -4.82 20.53 16.89
N ASN A 33 -5.15 20.35 18.16
CA ASN A 33 -6.03 19.25 18.59
C ASN A 33 -7.47 19.38 18.07
N SER A 34 -7.99 20.60 17.93
CA SER A 34 -9.33 20.84 17.39
C SER A 34 -9.42 20.40 15.93
N LEU A 35 -8.39 20.68 15.12
CA LEU A 35 -8.30 20.21 13.74
C LEU A 35 -8.24 18.67 13.69
N LYS A 36 -7.41 18.06 14.52
CA LYS A 36 -7.30 16.58 14.60
C LYS A 36 -8.65 15.93 14.90
N ILE A 37 -9.40 16.46 15.88
CA ILE A 37 -10.73 15.94 16.24
C ILE A 37 -11.72 16.13 15.08
N ALA A 38 -11.74 17.27 14.42
CA ALA A 38 -12.64 17.54 13.31
C ALA A 38 -12.35 16.59 12.12
N LEU A 39 -11.08 16.37 11.78
CA LEU A 39 -10.68 15.41 10.73
C LEU A 39 -11.04 13.99 11.11
N HIS A 40 -10.84 13.58 12.36
CA HIS A 40 -11.27 12.27 12.85
C HIS A 40 -12.78 12.08 12.64
N ASN A 41 -13.59 13.04 13.08
CA ASN A 41 -15.04 12.96 12.94
C ASN A 41 -15.54 12.93 11.49
N ILE A 42 -14.78 13.52 10.55
CA ILE A 42 -15.09 13.45 9.10
C ILE A 42 -14.89 12.05 8.57
N ILE A 43 -13.87 11.32 9.01
CA ILE A 43 -13.49 10.01 8.48
C ILE A 43 -14.05 8.83 9.28
N ASP A 44 -14.55 9.05 10.49
CA ASP A 44 -14.91 7.99 11.44
C ASP A 44 -16.06 7.10 10.95
N ASN A 45 -17.01 7.66 10.19
CA ASN A 45 -18.18 6.93 9.66
C ASN A 45 -17.91 6.24 8.29
N HIS A 46 -16.70 5.83 8.00
CA HIS A 46 -16.41 5.10 6.76
C HIS A 46 -16.96 3.68 6.78
N THR A 47 -17.24 3.13 5.60
CA THR A 47 -17.60 1.72 5.45
C THR A 47 -16.36 0.85 5.63
N GLN A 48 -16.29 0.13 6.75
CA GLN A 48 -15.19 -0.79 7.01
C GLN A 48 -15.25 -1.99 6.05
N VAL A 49 -14.13 -2.27 5.39
CA VAL A 49 -13.93 -3.52 4.66
C VAL A 49 -13.53 -4.60 5.65
N SER A 50 -14.10 -5.80 5.57
CA SER A 50 -13.63 -6.92 6.41
C SER A 50 -12.21 -7.33 6.03
N TYR A 51 -11.46 -7.93 6.96
CA TYR A 51 -10.11 -8.41 6.68
C TYR A 51 -10.03 -9.35 5.47
N ASN A 52 -11.01 -10.25 5.31
CA ASN A 52 -11.12 -11.08 4.11
C ASN A 52 -11.57 -10.30 2.87
N GLY A 53 -12.32 -9.23 3.06
CA GLY A 53 -12.74 -8.34 1.98
C GLY A 53 -11.59 -7.57 1.32
N LEU A 54 -10.45 -7.41 2.01
CA LEU A 54 -9.23 -6.78 1.46
C LEU A 54 -8.78 -7.45 0.16
N TRP A 55 -8.85 -8.78 0.06
CA TRP A 55 -8.51 -9.51 -1.15
C TRP A 55 -9.27 -9.02 -2.40
N ASN A 56 -10.54 -8.67 -2.21
CA ASN A 56 -11.35 -8.16 -3.30
C ASN A 56 -11.15 -6.66 -3.53
N ALA A 57 -10.87 -5.89 -2.46
CA ALA A 57 -10.58 -4.47 -2.56
C ALA A 57 -9.31 -4.21 -3.38
N TYR A 58 -8.24 -4.95 -3.18
CA TYR A 58 -6.97 -4.84 -3.91
C TYR A 58 -7.11 -4.94 -5.44
N LYS A 59 -8.14 -5.62 -5.94
CA LYS A 59 -8.44 -5.65 -7.38
C LYS A 59 -8.78 -4.28 -7.96
N LYS A 60 -9.11 -3.31 -7.10
CA LYS A 60 -9.45 -1.93 -7.48
C LYS A 60 -8.38 -0.95 -7.05
N THR A 61 -7.86 -1.10 -5.83
CA THR A 61 -6.90 -0.16 -5.21
C THR A 61 -5.46 -0.43 -5.62
N ASP A 62 -5.08 -1.70 -5.77
CA ASP A 62 -3.68 -2.12 -5.93
C ASP A 62 -3.45 -2.94 -7.22
N LYS A 63 -4.15 -2.57 -8.28
CA LYS A 63 -4.03 -3.20 -9.60
C LYS A 63 -3.17 -2.35 -10.53
N LYS A 64 -2.09 -2.93 -11.05
CA LYS A 64 -1.24 -2.36 -12.10
C LYS A 64 -1.96 -2.31 -13.44
N SER A 65 -1.47 -1.49 -14.36
CA SER A 65 -2.02 -1.37 -15.73
C SER A 65 -1.99 -2.68 -16.51
N ASN A 66 -1.04 -3.58 -16.23
CA ASN A 66 -0.96 -4.92 -16.81
C ASN A 66 -1.90 -5.96 -16.16
N GLY A 67 -2.74 -5.55 -15.21
CA GLY A 67 -3.69 -6.40 -14.51
C GLY A 67 -3.11 -7.18 -13.32
N LYS A 68 -1.81 -7.09 -13.08
CA LYS A 68 -1.14 -7.75 -11.94
C LYS A 68 -1.32 -6.96 -10.64
N VAL A 69 -1.04 -7.62 -9.52
CA VAL A 69 -1.00 -7.00 -8.19
C VAL A 69 0.15 -6.00 -8.15
N TRP A 70 -0.11 -4.81 -7.61
CA TRP A 70 0.94 -3.91 -7.17
C TRP A 70 1.43 -4.40 -5.81
N ASP A 71 2.69 -4.79 -5.74
CA ASP A 71 3.32 -5.32 -4.53
C ASP A 71 4.09 -4.19 -3.83
N MET A 72 3.69 -3.86 -2.61
CA MET A 72 4.24 -2.71 -1.88
C MET A 72 5.75 -2.74 -1.72
N TYR A 73 6.35 -3.91 -1.52
CA TYR A 73 7.79 -4.03 -1.25
C TYR A 73 8.60 -4.56 -2.42
N SER A 74 7.97 -5.13 -3.41
CA SER A 74 8.68 -5.87 -4.46
C SER A 74 8.43 -5.31 -5.86
N ASP A 75 7.53 -4.34 -6.01
CA ASP A 75 7.34 -3.66 -7.29
C ASP A 75 8.54 -2.77 -7.62
N ILE A 76 8.83 -2.60 -8.91
CA ILE A 76 9.83 -1.67 -9.41
C ILE A 76 9.12 -0.74 -10.38
N PRO A 77 8.84 0.53 -10.00
CA PRO A 77 8.01 1.44 -10.77
C PRO A 77 8.48 1.67 -12.20
N SER A 78 9.81 1.72 -12.42
CA SER A 78 10.42 1.99 -13.73
C SER A 78 11.13 0.77 -14.33
N GLY A 79 10.86 -0.43 -13.80
CA GLY A 79 11.57 -1.63 -14.19
C GLY A 79 10.69 -2.89 -14.21
N THR A 80 11.35 -4.03 -14.36
CA THR A 80 10.71 -5.34 -14.25
C THR A 80 10.96 -5.89 -12.85
N PRO A 81 9.91 -6.06 -12.02
CA PRO A 81 10.09 -6.68 -10.71
C PRO A 81 10.50 -8.15 -10.87
N PRO A 82 11.18 -8.74 -9.86
CA PRO A 82 11.68 -10.12 -9.94
C PRO A 82 10.56 -11.15 -10.08
N TYR A 83 9.36 -10.83 -9.60
CA TYR A 83 8.15 -11.64 -9.71
C TYR A 83 6.91 -10.74 -9.73
N GLN A 84 5.77 -11.29 -10.16
CA GLN A 84 4.49 -10.60 -10.21
C GLN A 84 3.35 -11.56 -9.87
N TYR A 85 2.33 -11.07 -9.18
CA TYR A 85 1.20 -11.88 -8.73
C TYR A 85 -0.07 -11.62 -9.52
N THR A 86 -0.88 -12.67 -9.65
CA THR A 86 -2.23 -12.65 -10.19
C THR A 86 -3.22 -12.64 -9.04
N PHE A 87 -4.22 -11.77 -9.09
CA PHE A 87 -5.27 -11.74 -8.08
C PHE A 87 -5.98 -13.09 -7.99
N VAL A 88 -6.32 -13.50 -6.77
CA VAL A 88 -7.01 -14.74 -6.40
C VAL A 88 -6.09 -15.97 -6.41
N THR A 89 -5.40 -16.23 -7.52
CA THR A 89 -4.59 -17.45 -7.67
C THR A 89 -3.34 -17.47 -6.80
N ASP A 90 -2.71 -16.31 -6.65
CA ASP A 90 -1.41 -16.23 -5.99
C ASP A 90 -1.51 -15.67 -4.54
N GLN A 91 -2.72 -15.73 -3.94
CA GLN A 91 -2.95 -15.41 -2.53
C GLN A 91 -2.50 -16.55 -1.63
N CYS A 92 -1.80 -16.27 -0.55
CA CYS A 92 -1.51 -17.30 0.45
C CYS A 92 -1.31 -16.77 1.87
N GLY A 93 -1.29 -17.73 2.83
CA GLY A 93 -0.85 -17.50 4.19
C GLY A 93 0.47 -18.22 4.51
N ASN A 94 0.89 -19.17 3.66
CA ASN A 94 2.11 -19.95 3.84
C ASN A 94 3.02 -19.76 2.62
N TYR A 95 4.29 -19.48 2.88
CA TYR A 95 5.32 -19.22 1.88
C TYR A 95 6.65 -19.79 2.35
N SER A 96 7.56 -20.08 1.44
CA SER A 96 8.91 -20.56 1.73
C SER A 96 9.96 -19.59 1.23
N VAL A 97 9.80 -19.10 0.01
CA VAL A 97 10.73 -18.18 -0.65
C VAL A 97 9.99 -16.96 -1.21
N GLU A 98 10.74 -15.95 -1.62
CA GLU A 98 10.20 -14.81 -2.37
C GLU A 98 9.66 -15.29 -3.73
N GLY A 99 8.54 -14.72 -4.15
CA GLY A 99 7.88 -15.11 -5.39
C GLY A 99 6.83 -16.21 -5.24
N ASP A 100 6.69 -16.85 -4.08
CA ASP A 100 5.69 -17.90 -3.87
C ASP A 100 4.26 -17.38 -3.98
N CYS A 101 3.96 -16.30 -3.28
CA CYS A 101 2.62 -15.73 -3.23
C CYS A 101 2.62 -14.38 -2.49
N TYR A 102 1.50 -13.65 -2.61
CA TYR A 102 1.31 -12.42 -1.85
C TYR A 102 0.32 -12.59 -0.70
N ASN A 103 0.51 -11.79 0.34
CA ASN A 103 -0.41 -11.67 1.46
C ASN A 103 -0.73 -10.20 1.79
N ARG A 104 -1.19 -9.93 3.00
CA ARG A 104 -1.65 -8.61 3.47
C ARG A 104 -0.64 -8.05 4.45
N GLU A 105 0.08 -7.03 4.04
CA GLU A 105 1.05 -6.32 4.86
C GLU A 105 0.37 -5.18 5.63
N HIS A 106 0.62 -5.12 6.93
CA HIS A 106 0.28 -3.97 7.76
C HIS A 106 1.49 -3.06 7.86
N SER A 107 1.57 -2.01 7.05
CA SER A 107 2.66 -1.05 7.09
C SER A 107 2.84 -0.42 8.49
N TRP A 108 1.74 -0.25 9.23
CA TRP A 108 1.72 -0.08 10.67
C TRP A 108 1.45 -1.44 11.33
N PRO A 109 2.43 -2.06 12.04
CA PRO A 109 2.31 -3.43 12.52
C PRO A 109 1.11 -3.67 13.43
N LYS A 110 0.43 -4.80 13.26
CA LYS A 110 -0.73 -5.18 14.09
C LYS A 110 -0.43 -5.16 15.59
N SER A 111 0.77 -5.56 15.98
CA SER A 111 1.22 -5.54 17.37
C SER A 111 1.27 -4.13 17.98
N TRP A 112 1.37 -3.08 17.16
CA TRP A 112 1.47 -1.70 17.63
C TRP A 112 0.11 -1.06 17.91
N PHE A 113 -0.98 -1.62 17.40
CA PHE A 113 -2.35 -1.18 17.66
C PHE A 113 -3.22 -2.24 18.36
N ASN A 114 -2.60 -3.20 19.07
CA ASN A 114 -3.27 -4.23 19.84
C ASN A 114 -4.32 -5.03 19.04
N ASN A 115 -4.10 -5.25 17.76
CA ASN A 115 -4.98 -5.98 16.85
C ASN A 115 -6.43 -5.41 16.79
N LEU A 116 -6.61 -4.10 16.95
CA LEU A 116 -7.92 -3.46 16.80
C LEU A 116 -8.48 -3.71 15.39
N SER A 117 -9.79 -3.97 15.32
CA SER A 117 -10.44 -4.42 14.08
C SER A 117 -10.49 -3.38 12.98
N ILE A 118 -10.60 -2.09 13.33
CA ILE A 118 -10.66 -1.01 12.33
C ILE A 118 -9.31 -0.87 11.60
N PRO A 119 -8.17 -0.67 12.29
CA PRO A 119 -6.87 -0.63 11.62
C PRO A 119 -6.50 -1.95 10.94
N GLU A 120 -7.01 -3.10 11.41
CA GLU A 120 -6.70 -4.41 10.83
C GLU A 120 -7.09 -4.54 9.35
N SER A 121 -8.09 -3.80 8.91
CA SER A 121 -8.60 -3.88 7.53
C SER A 121 -8.64 -2.53 6.81
N ASP A 122 -7.88 -1.56 7.28
CA ASP A 122 -7.81 -0.24 6.69
C ASP A 122 -6.91 -0.24 5.45
N LEU A 123 -7.50 0.01 4.28
CA LEU A 123 -6.81 0.06 2.98
C LEU A 123 -5.76 1.18 2.88
N PHE A 124 -5.73 2.14 3.80
CA PHE A 124 -4.72 3.20 3.81
C PHE A 124 -3.38 2.76 4.40
N HIS A 125 -3.31 1.58 5.02
CA HIS A 125 -2.04 1.04 5.51
C HIS A 125 -1.93 -0.49 5.40
N VAL A 126 -2.93 -1.18 4.83
CA VAL A 126 -2.87 -2.64 4.60
C VAL A 126 -2.79 -2.90 3.11
N TYR A 127 -1.65 -3.36 2.64
CA TYR A 127 -1.30 -3.51 1.24
C TYR A 127 -0.98 -4.96 0.87
N PRO A 128 -1.15 -5.34 -0.41
CA PRO A 128 -0.63 -6.61 -0.87
C PRO A 128 0.90 -6.54 -1.00
N THR A 129 1.59 -7.57 -0.57
CA THR A 129 3.02 -7.74 -0.78
C THR A 129 3.43 -9.20 -0.74
N ASP A 130 4.59 -9.53 -1.27
CA ASP A 130 5.20 -10.85 -1.17
C ASP A 130 5.19 -11.37 0.27
N GLY A 131 4.76 -12.63 0.46
CA GLY A 131 4.62 -13.21 1.78
C GLY A 131 5.95 -13.34 2.52
N LYS A 132 7.03 -13.71 1.81
CA LYS A 132 8.36 -13.86 2.41
C LYS A 132 8.95 -12.52 2.81
N VAL A 133 8.80 -11.49 1.98
CA VAL A 133 9.27 -10.13 2.28
C VAL A 133 8.48 -9.52 3.43
N ASN A 134 7.16 -9.73 3.48
CA ASN A 134 6.33 -9.38 4.63
C ASN A 134 6.83 -10.04 5.92
N GLY A 135 7.10 -11.34 5.88
CA GLY A 135 7.67 -12.07 7.02
C GLY A 135 9.05 -11.55 7.43
N LEU A 136 9.89 -11.14 6.48
CA LEU A 136 11.19 -10.53 6.75
C LEU A 136 11.05 -9.16 7.41
N ARG A 137 10.14 -8.32 6.92
CA ARG A 137 9.85 -7.01 7.53
C ARG A 137 9.25 -7.19 8.94
N SER A 138 8.40 -8.19 9.16
CA SER A 138 7.80 -8.47 10.47
C SER A 138 7.17 -7.22 11.11
N ASN A 139 7.58 -6.83 12.32
CA ASN A 139 7.15 -5.60 13.00
C ASN A 139 8.30 -4.60 13.19
N TYR A 140 9.38 -4.74 12.43
CA TYR A 140 10.50 -3.80 12.50
C TYR A 140 10.11 -2.44 11.91
N PRO A 141 10.65 -1.34 12.43
CA PRO A 141 10.43 -0.02 11.85
C PRO A 141 11.05 0.09 10.45
N TYR A 142 10.57 1.04 9.67
CA TYR A 142 11.28 1.47 8.47
C TYR A 142 12.45 2.37 8.84
N GLY A 143 13.55 2.27 8.09
CA GLY A 143 14.73 3.10 8.28
C GLY A 143 15.87 2.71 7.35
N ASN A 144 16.88 3.56 7.22
CA ASN A 144 18.05 3.28 6.39
C ASN A 144 18.91 2.16 7.00
N VAL A 145 19.18 1.12 6.23
CA VAL A 145 19.97 -0.03 6.65
C VAL A 145 21.44 0.19 6.29
N SER A 146 22.26 0.43 7.30
CA SER A 146 23.72 0.60 7.11
C SER A 146 24.44 -0.72 6.79
N ILE A 147 24.06 -1.78 7.52
CA ILE A 147 24.61 -3.15 7.33
C ILE A 147 23.44 -4.09 7.18
N ALA A 148 23.26 -4.64 5.98
CA ALA A 148 22.18 -5.58 5.71
C ALA A 148 22.53 -7.00 6.18
N ASP A 149 21.62 -7.61 6.93
CA ASP A 149 21.65 -9.07 7.21
C ASP A 149 21.05 -9.83 6.02
N THR A 150 20.07 -9.23 5.36
CA THR A 150 19.36 -9.81 4.21
C THR A 150 19.04 -8.72 3.20
N VAL A 151 19.16 -9.06 1.92
CA VAL A 151 18.71 -8.25 0.78
C VAL A 151 17.70 -9.09 0.00
N THR A 152 16.55 -8.52 -0.31
CA THR A 152 15.50 -9.17 -1.10
C THR A 152 15.84 -9.18 -2.58
N LEU A 153 15.11 -9.98 -3.37
CA LEU A 153 15.36 -10.09 -4.82
C LEU A 153 15.19 -8.76 -5.58
N ASN A 154 14.36 -7.84 -5.07
CA ASN A 154 14.21 -6.51 -5.67
C ASN A 154 15.15 -5.45 -5.08
N GLY A 155 15.94 -5.78 -4.06
CA GLY A 155 16.92 -4.90 -3.45
C GLY A 155 16.50 -4.24 -2.13
N SER A 156 15.29 -4.50 -1.61
CA SER A 156 14.92 -4.08 -0.26
C SER A 156 15.84 -4.72 0.78
N ARG A 157 16.10 -4.04 1.89
CA ARG A 157 17.14 -4.43 2.84
C ARG A 157 16.58 -4.60 4.25
N PHE A 158 17.06 -5.59 4.97
CA PHE A 158 16.80 -5.77 6.40
C PHE A 158 18.13 -5.87 7.14
N GLY A 159 18.29 -5.12 8.21
CA GLY A 159 19.56 -5.13 8.95
C GLY A 159 19.67 -4.01 9.97
N ASN A 160 20.90 -3.64 10.30
CA ASN A 160 21.18 -2.58 11.28
C ASN A 160 20.82 -1.21 10.72
N CYS A 161 20.05 -0.44 11.48
CA CYS A 161 19.68 0.91 11.15
C CYS A 161 20.72 1.92 11.67
N SER A 162 21.16 2.84 10.80
CA SER A 162 22.11 3.90 11.16
C SER A 162 21.43 5.12 11.77
N ASP A 163 20.18 5.39 11.41
CA ASP A 163 19.51 6.68 11.67
C ASP A 163 19.03 6.84 13.11
N LEU A 164 18.81 5.74 13.81
CA LEU A 164 18.24 5.76 15.16
C LEU A 164 19.28 5.81 16.27
N GLY A 165 20.57 5.93 15.94
CA GLY A 165 21.65 6.01 16.92
C GLY A 165 21.84 4.79 17.81
N TYR A 166 21.14 3.69 17.54
CA TYR A 166 21.14 2.43 18.27
C TYR A 166 21.36 1.27 17.30
N ASN A 167 21.85 0.14 17.81
CA ASN A 167 21.93 -1.14 17.05
C ASN A 167 20.53 -1.76 16.88
N LEU A 168 19.58 -0.99 16.36
CA LEU A 168 18.24 -1.48 16.07
C LEU A 168 18.18 -2.03 14.65
N LYS A 169 17.36 -3.05 14.47
CA LYS A 169 17.03 -3.57 13.14
C LYS A 169 15.93 -2.73 12.52
N ALA A 170 16.03 -2.51 11.22
CA ALA A 170 15.03 -1.85 10.41
C ALA A 170 14.85 -2.58 9.07
N PHE A 171 13.76 -2.28 8.42
CA PHE A 171 13.49 -2.66 7.04
C PHE A 171 13.52 -1.40 6.15
N GLU A 172 14.33 -1.45 5.11
CA GLU A 172 14.47 -0.40 4.10
C GLU A 172 13.88 -0.92 2.78
N PRO A 173 12.64 -0.52 2.42
CA PRO A 173 12.10 -0.86 1.12
C PRO A 173 12.91 -0.19 0.03
N ILE A 174 12.94 -0.79 -1.16
CA ILE A 174 13.51 -0.15 -2.35
C ILE A 174 12.61 1.04 -2.75
N ASP A 175 13.23 2.13 -3.22
CA ASP A 175 12.55 3.33 -3.73
C ASP A 175 11.95 3.12 -5.13
#